data_999c988cb27b2bafd24851231ae3a15f
#
_entry.id   999c988cb27b2bafd24851231ae3a15f
#
_cell.length_a   1.000
_cell.length_b   1.000
_cell.length_c   1.000
_cell.angle_alpha   90.00
_cell.angle_beta   90.00
_cell.angle_gamma   90.00
#
_symmetry.space_group_name_H-M   'P 1'
#
loop_
_entity.id
_entity.type
_entity.pdbx_description
1 polymer ?
#
loop_
_entity_poly.entity_id
_entity_poly.type
_entity_poly.pdbx_seq_one_letter_code
_entity_poly.pdbx_strand_id
1 'polypeptide(L)'
;HRHVYDHAVRMVGVKLIEVETRAEMEAAINARTALLLIFGDAAERGEVSVAQMAEIGKTYEIPTFVDAAAERPDVPNWYLEAGVDAVGYSGGKCLRGPQSSGLVLGNKQLLQAAFLNGAPHHALARPMKASKEEVMALLAAVEMWVRRDHEAEWKEWERRLQVIEDAVADVESITFSRHVPERSNVSPVMHVDWDAEKVGHTSAEVAAALSEGEPRIEVFHHATGVSFNPYMMEEGDDSLVAPRLREILTTR
;
A
#
# COMPACT_ATOMS: atom_id res chain seq x y z
N HIS A 1 9.98 -10.28 -11.82
CA HIS A 1 9.35 -10.65 -10.55
C HIS A 1 7.84 -10.79 -10.71
N ARG A 2 7.31 -11.98 -10.52
CA ARG A 2 5.88 -12.25 -10.75
C ARG A 2 5.03 -11.62 -9.66
N HIS A 3 4.03 -10.83 -10.06
CA HIS A 3 3.14 -10.12 -9.15
C HIS A 3 1.72 -10.70 -9.17
N VAL A 4 1.04 -10.70 -8.02
CA VAL A 4 -0.33 -11.25 -7.89
C VAL A 4 -1.37 -10.51 -8.76
N TYR A 5 -1.08 -9.27 -9.15
CA TYR A 5 -1.95 -8.44 -9.98
C TYR A 5 -1.63 -8.50 -11.48
N ASP A 6 -0.72 -9.37 -11.94
CA ASP A 6 -0.38 -9.50 -13.36
C ASP A 6 -1.58 -9.92 -14.24
N HIS A 7 -2.61 -10.51 -13.62
CA HIS A 7 -3.88 -10.79 -14.28
C HIS A 7 -4.57 -9.53 -14.84
N ALA A 8 -4.47 -8.39 -14.17
CA ALA A 8 -5.04 -7.14 -14.65
C ALA A 8 -4.41 -6.70 -15.99
N VAL A 9 -3.13 -6.98 -16.18
CA VAL A 9 -2.42 -6.71 -17.44
C VAL A 9 -2.82 -7.74 -18.51
N ARG A 10 -2.89 -9.02 -18.16
CA ARG A 10 -3.18 -10.12 -19.12
C ARG A 10 -4.61 -10.12 -19.63
N MET A 11 -5.58 -9.69 -18.82
CA MET A 11 -7.00 -9.73 -19.18
C MET A 11 -7.37 -8.86 -20.37
N VAL A 12 -6.56 -7.88 -20.72
CA VAL A 12 -6.76 -7.04 -21.91
C VAL A 12 -6.15 -7.67 -23.18
N GLY A 13 -5.68 -8.92 -23.10
CA GLY A 13 -5.17 -9.67 -24.24
C GLY A 13 -3.72 -9.38 -24.62
N VAL A 14 -2.97 -8.66 -23.78
CA VAL A 14 -1.53 -8.43 -24.00
C VAL A 14 -0.68 -9.53 -23.37
N LYS A 15 0.50 -9.74 -23.94
CA LYS A 15 1.52 -10.62 -23.38
C LYS A 15 2.34 -9.83 -22.36
N LEU A 16 2.39 -10.32 -21.13
CA LEU A 16 3.31 -9.81 -20.11
C LEU A 16 4.68 -10.50 -20.29
N ILE A 17 5.73 -9.71 -20.39
CA ILE A 17 7.14 -10.17 -20.38
C ILE A 17 7.74 -9.70 -19.07
N GLU A 18 8.11 -10.64 -18.22
CA GLU A 18 8.74 -10.39 -16.93
C GLU A 18 10.26 -10.26 -17.14
N VAL A 19 10.86 -9.22 -16.57
CA VAL A 19 12.30 -8.92 -16.66
C VAL A 19 12.80 -8.45 -15.30
N GLU A 20 14.04 -8.74 -14.96
CA GLU A 20 14.63 -8.39 -13.66
C GLU A 20 15.70 -7.31 -13.78
N THR A 21 16.42 -7.27 -14.89
CA THR A 21 17.54 -6.37 -15.09
C THR A 21 17.28 -5.36 -16.19
N ARG A 22 18.04 -4.25 -16.19
CA ARG A 22 18.02 -3.25 -17.26
C ARG A 22 18.30 -3.89 -18.63
N ALA A 23 19.30 -4.76 -18.70
CA ALA A 23 19.69 -5.40 -19.95
C ALA A 23 18.59 -6.32 -20.50
N GLU A 24 17.89 -7.05 -19.64
CA GLU A 24 16.74 -7.86 -20.03
C GLU A 24 15.56 -7.00 -20.49
N MET A 25 15.30 -5.86 -19.82
CA MET A 25 14.25 -4.93 -20.22
C MET A 25 14.52 -4.38 -21.62
N GLU A 26 15.73 -3.89 -21.88
CA GLU A 26 16.13 -3.38 -23.21
C GLU A 26 16.08 -4.47 -24.28
N ALA A 27 16.55 -5.69 -23.98
CA ALA A 27 16.53 -6.83 -24.90
C ALA A 27 15.11 -7.34 -25.22
N ALA A 28 14.15 -7.16 -24.32
CA ALA A 28 12.76 -7.58 -24.53
C ALA A 28 11.96 -6.59 -25.41
N ILE A 29 12.45 -5.35 -25.58
CA ILE A 29 11.78 -4.30 -26.36
C ILE A 29 11.76 -4.66 -27.84
N ASN A 30 10.61 -4.49 -28.48
CA ASN A 30 10.41 -4.68 -29.92
C ASN A 30 9.22 -3.84 -30.40
N ALA A 31 8.95 -3.87 -31.72
CA ALA A 31 7.88 -3.07 -32.33
C ALA A 31 6.45 -3.34 -31.79
N ARG A 32 6.25 -4.38 -30.96
CA ARG A 32 4.98 -4.69 -30.32
C ARG A 32 4.97 -4.37 -28.83
N THR A 33 6.03 -3.79 -28.28
CA THR A 33 6.08 -3.36 -26.88
C THR A 33 5.22 -2.10 -26.73
N ALA A 34 4.14 -2.21 -25.97
CA ALA A 34 3.16 -1.14 -25.80
C ALA A 34 3.36 -0.31 -24.55
N LEU A 35 3.97 -0.89 -23.51
CA LEU A 35 4.11 -0.24 -22.19
C LEU A 35 5.24 -0.89 -21.41
N LEU A 36 5.99 -0.10 -20.65
CA LEU A 36 6.85 -0.56 -19.56
C LEU A 36 6.12 -0.33 -18.23
N LEU A 37 6.09 -1.36 -17.38
CA LEU A 37 5.34 -1.36 -16.12
C LEU A 37 6.23 -1.76 -14.95
N ILE A 38 6.14 -1.01 -13.85
CA ILE A 38 6.65 -1.41 -12.52
C ILE A 38 5.49 -1.37 -11.52
N PHE A 39 5.41 -2.38 -10.65
CA PHE A 39 4.60 -2.31 -9.44
C PHE A 39 5.41 -1.60 -8.37
N GLY A 40 4.89 -0.52 -7.79
CA GLY A 40 5.60 0.36 -6.88
C GLY A 40 6.17 -0.35 -5.65
N ASP A 41 5.39 -1.25 -5.04
CA ASP A 41 5.82 -2.06 -3.90
C ASP A 41 6.95 -3.06 -4.25
N ALA A 42 7.13 -3.36 -5.53
CA ALA A 42 8.22 -4.21 -6.03
C ALA A 42 9.44 -3.40 -6.48
N ALA A 43 9.29 -2.11 -6.73
CA ALA A 43 10.37 -1.25 -7.25
C ALA A 43 11.60 -1.20 -6.33
N GLU A 44 11.39 -1.24 -5.01
CA GLU A 44 12.45 -1.24 -4.01
C GLU A 44 13.20 -2.57 -3.90
N ARG A 45 12.59 -3.65 -4.41
CA ARG A 45 13.14 -5.03 -4.36
C ARG A 45 13.71 -5.50 -5.70
N GLY A 46 13.42 -4.78 -6.79
CA GLY A 46 13.88 -5.07 -8.13
C GLY A 46 15.23 -4.43 -8.46
N GLU A 47 15.92 -4.95 -9.46
CA GLU A 47 17.18 -4.36 -9.93
C GLU A 47 16.95 -3.14 -10.84
N VAL A 48 15.77 -3.04 -11.48
CA VAL A 48 15.42 -1.90 -12.34
C VAL A 48 14.70 -0.85 -11.52
N SER A 49 15.34 0.29 -11.31
CA SER A 49 14.71 1.43 -10.66
C SER A 49 13.67 2.11 -11.54
N VAL A 50 12.74 2.86 -10.92
CA VAL A 50 11.75 3.66 -11.62
C VAL A 50 12.39 4.65 -12.58
N ALA A 51 13.47 5.31 -12.18
CA ALA A 51 14.21 6.26 -13.04
C ALA A 51 14.85 5.58 -14.25
N GLN A 52 15.40 4.37 -14.07
CA GLN A 52 15.95 3.59 -15.18
C GLN A 52 14.85 3.17 -16.17
N MET A 53 13.68 2.73 -15.68
CA MET A 53 12.54 2.43 -16.56
C MET A 53 12.09 3.67 -17.34
N ALA A 54 11.99 4.82 -16.68
CA ALA A 54 11.61 6.08 -17.32
C ALA A 54 12.63 6.49 -18.42
N GLU A 55 13.93 6.34 -18.16
CA GLU A 55 15.00 6.58 -19.15
C GLU A 55 14.87 5.65 -20.36
N ILE A 56 14.66 4.36 -20.12
CA ILE A 56 14.46 3.35 -21.19
C ILE A 56 13.21 3.70 -22.00
N GLY A 57 12.08 3.97 -21.34
CA GLY A 57 10.84 4.38 -21.99
C GLY A 57 11.04 5.58 -22.91
N LYS A 58 11.74 6.60 -22.43
CA LYS A 58 12.08 7.79 -23.22
C LYS A 58 12.99 7.46 -24.41
N THR A 59 13.99 6.59 -24.21
CA THR A 59 14.96 6.22 -25.27
C THR A 59 14.29 5.46 -26.41
N TYR A 60 13.35 4.58 -26.07
CA TYR A 60 12.66 3.72 -27.04
C TYR A 60 11.27 4.24 -27.45
N GLU A 61 10.89 5.43 -26.97
CA GLU A 61 9.58 6.05 -27.21
C GLU A 61 8.41 5.15 -26.79
N ILE A 62 8.57 4.43 -25.68
CA ILE A 62 7.55 3.54 -25.11
C ILE A 62 7.00 4.16 -23.82
N PRO A 63 5.67 4.31 -23.69
CA PRO A 63 5.07 4.81 -22.45
C PRO A 63 5.44 3.99 -21.22
N THR A 64 5.58 4.67 -20.09
CA THR A 64 5.91 4.05 -18.80
C THR A 64 4.77 4.25 -17.80
N PHE A 65 4.51 3.22 -17.01
CA PHE A 65 3.46 3.24 -15.99
C PHE A 65 3.96 2.64 -14.67
N VAL A 66 3.57 3.25 -13.56
CA VAL A 66 3.77 2.68 -12.23
C VAL A 66 2.42 2.40 -11.58
N ASP A 67 2.22 1.17 -11.13
CA ASP A 67 1.11 0.82 -10.25
C ASP A 67 1.53 1.10 -8.80
N ALA A 68 1.11 2.24 -8.28
CA ALA A 68 1.37 2.71 -6.93
C ALA A 68 0.11 2.58 -6.04
N ALA A 69 -0.70 1.56 -6.26
CA ALA A 69 -2.02 1.42 -5.65
C ALA A 69 -2.02 1.53 -4.11
N ALA A 70 -0.97 1.09 -3.42
CA ALA A 70 -0.87 1.13 -1.96
C ALA A 70 0.02 2.26 -1.43
N GLU A 71 0.48 3.16 -2.29
CA GLU A 71 1.46 4.18 -1.93
C GLU A 71 0.84 5.56 -1.72
N ARG A 72 1.63 6.45 -1.13
CA ARG A 72 1.23 7.85 -0.95
C ARG A 72 1.25 8.59 -2.28
N PRO A 73 0.16 9.25 -2.65
CA PRO A 73 0.14 10.19 -3.77
C PRO A 73 0.74 11.54 -3.35
N ASP A 74 2.06 11.63 -3.30
CA ASP A 74 2.78 12.85 -2.92
C ASP A 74 2.45 14.02 -3.85
N VAL A 75 2.59 15.24 -3.34
CA VAL A 75 2.43 16.49 -4.10
C VAL A 75 3.65 17.39 -3.83
N PRO A 76 4.53 17.62 -4.84
CA PRO A 76 4.51 17.10 -6.22
C PRO A 76 4.68 15.58 -6.28
N ASN A 77 4.23 14.96 -7.37
CA ASN A 77 4.22 13.51 -7.48
C ASN A 77 5.61 12.96 -7.83
N TRP A 78 6.15 12.14 -6.93
CA TRP A 78 7.50 11.60 -7.02
C TRP A 78 7.76 10.79 -8.29
N TYR A 79 6.79 9.96 -8.72
CA TYR A 79 6.95 9.14 -9.92
C TYR A 79 6.98 9.97 -11.21
N LEU A 80 6.14 11.00 -11.27
CA LEU A 80 6.13 11.91 -12.42
C LEU A 80 7.40 12.77 -12.47
N GLU A 81 7.93 13.18 -11.30
CA GLU A 81 9.22 13.87 -11.22
C GLU A 81 10.39 12.95 -11.62
N ALA A 82 10.29 11.65 -11.35
CA ALA A 82 11.26 10.66 -11.84
C ALA A 82 11.18 10.39 -13.35
N GLY A 83 10.21 10.99 -14.05
CA GLY A 83 10.07 10.92 -15.50
C GLY A 83 9.13 9.83 -16.02
N VAL A 84 8.35 9.20 -15.16
CA VAL A 84 7.33 8.21 -15.55
C VAL A 84 6.16 8.92 -16.25
N ASP A 85 5.61 8.33 -17.31
CA ASP A 85 4.52 8.94 -18.07
C ASP A 85 3.17 8.90 -17.32
N ALA A 86 2.90 7.86 -16.56
CA ALA A 86 1.69 7.80 -15.74
C ALA A 86 1.87 6.90 -14.51
N VAL A 87 1.09 7.20 -13.46
CA VAL A 87 1.04 6.47 -12.21
C VAL A 87 -0.40 6.28 -11.75
N GLY A 88 -0.72 5.09 -11.23
CA GLY A 88 -2.04 4.73 -10.75
C GLY A 88 -2.08 4.52 -9.24
N TYR A 89 -3.10 5.07 -8.57
CA TYR A 89 -3.37 4.92 -7.15
C TYR A 89 -4.74 4.31 -6.91
N SER A 90 -4.87 3.45 -5.90
CA SER A 90 -6.18 2.98 -5.45
C SER A 90 -6.88 4.08 -4.63
N GLY A 91 -8.13 4.35 -4.97
CA GLY A 91 -8.93 5.32 -4.23
C GLY A 91 -9.29 4.87 -2.83
N GLY A 92 -9.46 3.57 -2.61
CA GLY A 92 -9.85 2.98 -1.34
C GLY A 92 -8.69 2.62 -0.39
N LYS A 93 -7.47 3.06 -0.67
CA LYS A 93 -6.30 2.84 0.19
C LYS A 93 -5.88 4.16 0.85
N CYS A 94 -4.68 4.67 0.59
CA CYS A 94 -4.14 5.89 1.22
C CYS A 94 -5.07 7.11 1.09
N LEU A 95 -5.78 7.22 -0.02
CA LEU A 95 -6.74 8.31 -0.26
C LEU A 95 -8.00 8.22 0.62
N ARG A 96 -8.35 7.02 1.12
CA ARG A 96 -9.57 6.77 1.93
C ARG A 96 -10.87 7.14 1.20
N GLY A 97 -10.88 6.98 -0.11
CA GLY A 97 -12.07 7.11 -0.96
C GLY A 97 -12.80 5.77 -1.17
N PRO A 98 -13.75 5.70 -2.10
CA PRO A 98 -14.44 4.46 -2.41
C PRO A 98 -13.49 3.33 -2.82
N GLN A 99 -13.75 2.11 -2.36
CA GLN A 99 -12.91 0.94 -2.62
C GLN A 99 -12.77 0.59 -4.10
N SER A 100 -13.80 0.83 -4.89
CA SER A 100 -13.84 0.57 -6.33
C SER A 100 -13.36 1.73 -7.20
N SER A 101 -12.80 2.78 -6.59
CA SER A 101 -12.27 3.95 -7.30
C SER A 101 -10.76 3.88 -7.49
N GLY A 102 -10.26 4.62 -8.45
CA GLY A 102 -8.83 4.76 -8.73
C GLY A 102 -8.50 6.13 -9.33
N LEU A 103 -7.29 6.59 -9.04
CA LEU A 103 -6.75 7.84 -9.57
C LEU A 103 -5.55 7.52 -10.47
N VAL A 104 -5.55 8.03 -11.69
CA VAL A 104 -4.38 7.98 -12.58
C VAL A 104 -3.92 9.40 -12.86
N LEU A 105 -2.63 9.65 -12.65
CA LEU A 105 -1.96 10.92 -12.92
C LEU A 105 -0.92 10.72 -14.02
N GLY A 106 -0.65 11.74 -14.84
CA GLY A 106 0.44 11.66 -15.81
C GLY A 106 0.20 12.40 -17.13
N ASN A 107 0.86 11.90 -18.17
CA ASN A 107 0.84 12.49 -19.49
C ASN A 107 -0.58 12.59 -20.06
N LYS A 108 -0.97 13.78 -20.47
CA LYS A 108 -2.32 14.08 -20.96
C LYS A 108 -2.75 13.20 -22.13
N GLN A 109 -1.85 12.90 -23.08
CA GLN A 109 -2.18 12.09 -24.26
C GLN A 109 -2.45 10.63 -23.86
N LEU A 110 -1.62 10.08 -22.96
CA LEU A 110 -1.79 8.72 -22.43
C LEU A 110 -3.10 8.60 -21.62
N LEU A 111 -3.39 9.58 -20.76
CA LEU A 111 -4.63 9.62 -19.98
C LEU A 111 -5.86 9.76 -20.88
N GLN A 112 -5.78 10.55 -21.94
CA GLN A 112 -6.87 10.68 -22.91
C GLN A 112 -7.11 9.37 -23.67
N ALA A 113 -6.04 8.67 -24.06
CA ALA A 113 -6.15 7.34 -24.67
C ALA A 113 -6.81 6.33 -23.71
N ALA A 114 -6.40 6.32 -22.43
CA ALA A 114 -7.02 5.49 -21.41
C ALA A 114 -8.52 5.81 -21.23
N PHE A 115 -8.89 7.09 -21.16
CA PHE A 115 -10.27 7.53 -21.06
C PHE A 115 -11.14 7.09 -22.25
N LEU A 116 -10.61 7.18 -23.47
CA LEU A 116 -11.32 6.72 -24.68
C LEU A 116 -11.57 5.20 -24.70
N ASN A 117 -10.76 4.43 -23.98
CA ASN A 117 -10.93 2.99 -23.82
C ASN A 117 -11.86 2.60 -22.66
N GLY A 118 -12.27 3.55 -21.82
CA GLY A 118 -13.20 3.36 -20.71
C GLY A 118 -14.59 3.91 -20.94
N ALA A 119 -15.46 3.80 -19.93
CA ALA A 119 -16.76 4.43 -19.94
C ALA A 119 -16.63 5.98 -19.97
N PRO A 120 -17.48 6.71 -20.70
CA PRO A 120 -18.74 6.28 -21.32
C PRO A 120 -18.60 5.66 -22.71
N HIS A 121 -17.37 5.55 -23.25
CA HIS A 121 -17.13 5.02 -24.58
C HIS A 121 -17.40 3.49 -24.64
N HIS A 122 -17.76 3.01 -25.85
CA HIS A 122 -18.00 1.59 -26.09
C HIS A 122 -16.70 0.90 -26.52
N ALA A 123 -15.77 0.78 -25.58
CA ALA A 123 -14.45 0.23 -25.80
C ALA A 123 -14.13 -0.89 -24.78
N LEU A 124 -12.91 -1.42 -24.80
CA LEU A 124 -12.48 -2.61 -24.04
C LEU A 124 -12.79 -2.52 -22.53
N ALA A 125 -12.52 -1.38 -21.92
CA ALA A 125 -12.72 -1.17 -20.48
C ALA A 125 -14.12 -0.64 -20.11
N ARG A 126 -15.08 -0.71 -21.03
CA ARG A 126 -16.49 -0.31 -20.75
C ARG A 126 -17.11 -1.04 -19.56
N PRO A 127 -16.85 -2.35 -19.33
CA PRO A 127 -17.36 -3.06 -18.16
C PRO A 127 -16.78 -2.58 -16.84
N MET A 128 -15.63 -1.91 -16.84
CA MET A 128 -14.94 -1.38 -15.65
C MET A 128 -15.40 0.04 -15.29
N LYS A 129 -16.67 0.34 -15.53
CA LYS A 129 -17.26 1.66 -15.32
C LYS A 129 -17.28 2.01 -13.83
N ALA A 130 -16.63 3.11 -13.45
CA ALA A 130 -16.89 3.79 -12.19
C ALA A 130 -18.19 4.60 -12.24
N SER A 131 -18.94 4.62 -11.15
CA SER A 131 -20.14 5.44 -11.03
C SER A 131 -19.76 6.91 -10.80
N LYS A 132 -20.67 7.83 -11.06
CA LYS A 132 -20.43 9.25 -10.76
C LYS A 132 -20.34 9.51 -9.25
N GLU A 133 -21.03 8.70 -8.45
CA GLU A 133 -20.94 8.72 -6.98
C GLU A 133 -19.53 8.39 -6.51
N GLU A 134 -18.91 7.36 -7.08
CA GLU A 134 -17.52 6.98 -6.82
C GLU A 134 -16.54 8.06 -7.28
N VAL A 135 -16.75 8.66 -8.45
CA VAL A 135 -15.92 9.73 -8.97
C VAL A 135 -15.98 10.96 -8.05
N MET A 136 -17.18 11.36 -7.60
CA MET A 136 -17.35 12.51 -6.70
C MET A 136 -16.77 12.24 -5.31
N ALA A 137 -16.96 11.04 -4.78
CA ALA A 137 -16.40 10.66 -3.49
C ALA A 137 -14.86 10.56 -3.55
N LEU A 138 -14.30 10.06 -4.65
CA LEU A 138 -12.85 10.08 -4.85
C LEU A 138 -12.30 11.50 -4.97
N LEU A 139 -13.00 12.41 -5.68
CA LEU A 139 -12.60 13.81 -5.76
C LEU A 139 -12.51 14.43 -4.37
N ALA A 140 -13.54 14.24 -3.53
CA ALA A 140 -13.52 14.69 -2.14
C ALA A 140 -12.34 14.09 -1.35
N ALA A 141 -12.06 12.79 -1.53
CA ALA A 141 -10.94 12.12 -0.87
C ALA A 141 -9.58 12.70 -1.30
N VAL A 142 -9.40 13.02 -2.59
CA VAL A 142 -8.18 13.69 -3.10
C VAL A 142 -8.04 15.09 -2.53
N GLU A 143 -9.12 15.87 -2.48
CA GLU A 143 -9.10 17.21 -1.87
C GLU A 143 -8.75 17.14 -0.38
N MET A 144 -9.30 16.17 0.35
CA MET A 144 -8.96 15.93 1.75
C MET A 144 -7.50 15.51 1.92
N TRP A 145 -7.00 14.66 1.05
CA TRP A 145 -5.59 14.24 1.05
C TRP A 145 -4.64 15.43 0.91
N VAL A 146 -4.87 16.30 -0.07
CA VAL A 146 -4.04 17.48 -0.33
C VAL A 146 -4.06 18.50 0.83
N ARG A 147 -5.18 18.57 1.57
CA ARG A 147 -5.35 19.51 2.70
C ARG A 147 -4.94 18.93 4.05
N ARG A 148 -4.75 17.60 4.13
CA ARG A 148 -4.47 16.89 5.38
C ARG A 148 -3.12 17.30 5.96
N ASP A 149 -3.07 17.48 7.27
CA ASP A 149 -1.82 17.57 8.01
C ASP A 149 -1.28 16.15 8.26
N HIS A 150 -0.47 15.68 7.32
CA HIS A 150 0.13 14.34 7.37
C HIS A 150 1.12 14.17 8.51
N GLU A 151 1.75 15.27 8.98
CA GLU A 151 2.67 15.22 10.11
C GLU A 151 1.92 15.05 11.43
N ALA A 152 0.82 15.77 11.61
CA ALA A 152 -0.04 15.62 12.79
C ALA A 152 -0.68 14.22 12.84
N GLU A 153 -1.11 13.68 11.69
CA GLU A 153 -1.64 12.33 11.59
C GLU A 153 -0.59 11.27 11.96
N TRP A 154 0.65 11.43 11.49
CA TRP A 154 1.76 10.54 11.85
C TRP A 154 2.04 10.56 13.36
N LYS A 155 2.08 11.74 13.98
CA LYS A 155 2.29 11.89 15.43
C LYS A 155 1.18 11.21 16.23
N GLU A 156 -0.06 11.27 15.74
CA GLU A 156 -1.17 10.59 16.41
C GLU A 156 -1.07 9.07 16.30
N TRP A 157 -0.65 8.52 15.17
CA TRP A 157 -0.38 7.09 15.04
C TRP A 157 0.73 6.61 15.99
N GLU A 158 1.83 7.34 16.07
CA GLU A 158 2.92 7.03 17.01
C GLU A 158 2.44 7.13 18.48
N ARG A 159 1.62 8.12 18.82
CA ARG A 159 1.04 8.23 20.15
C ARG A 159 0.18 7.00 20.50
N ARG A 160 -0.65 6.53 19.58
CA ARG A 160 -1.48 5.34 19.79
C ARG A 160 -0.63 4.09 20.01
N LEU A 161 0.39 3.90 19.19
CA LEU A 161 1.32 2.80 19.37
C LEU A 161 2.08 2.88 20.71
N GLN A 162 2.45 4.09 21.14
CA GLN A 162 3.12 4.29 22.41
C GLN A 162 2.24 3.91 23.62
N VAL A 163 0.95 4.19 23.57
CA VAL A 163 0.01 3.77 24.63
C VAL A 163 -0.04 2.24 24.74
N ILE A 164 -0.03 1.52 23.63
CA ILE A 164 -0.01 0.06 23.60
C ILE A 164 1.33 -0.47 24.13
N GLU A 165 2.45 0.13 23.72
CA GLU A 165 3.79 -0.21 24.17
C GLU A 165 3.95 -0.04 25.67
N ASP A 166 3.58 1.12 26.19
CA ASP A 166 3.69 1.45 27.62
C ASP A 166 2.90 0.46 28.50
N ALA A 167 1.78 -0.02 28.00
CA ALA A 167 0.94 -0.96 28.75
C ALA A 167 1.60 -2.32 29.00
N VAL A 168 2.56 -2.73 28.19
CA VAL A 168 3.21 -4.06 28.27
C VAL A 168 4.73 -3.98 28.41
N ALA A 169 5.30 -2.80 28.53
CA ALA A 169 6.75 -2.59 28.59
C ALA A 169 7.44 -3.26 29.80
N ASP A 170 6.72 -3.51 30.88
CA ASP A 170 7.21 -4.16 32.10
C ASP A 170 7.00 -5.69 32.10
N VAL A 171 6.38 -6.25 31.07
CA VAL A 171 6.19 -7.70 30.95
C VAL A 171 7.52 -8.34 30.53
N GLU A 172 7.92 -9.42 31.22
CA GLU A 172 9.21 -10.08 31.00
C GLU A 172 9.36 -10.54 29.54
N SER A 173 10.56 -10.34 29.00
CA SER A 173 10.98 -10.73 27.65
C SER A 173 10.32 -10.02 26.47
N ILE A 174 9.48 -9.00 26.72
CA ILE A 174 8.89 -8.21 25.62
C ILE A 174 9.94 -7.27 25.02
N THR A 175 9.94 -7.21 23.71
CA THR A 175 10.74 -6.26 22.91
C THR A 175 9.86 -5.61 21.85
N PHE A 176 10.23 -4.39 21.48
CA PHE A 176 9.49 -3.59 20.50
C PHE A 176 10.38 -3.19 19.33
N SER A 177 9.79 -3.16 18.14
CA SER A 177 10.41 -2.51 16.99
C SER A 177 9.39 -1.72 16.20
N ARG A 178 9.84 -0.63 15.55
CA ARG A 178 9.04 0.20 14.65
C ARG A 178 9.50 -0.06 13.23
N HIS A 179 8.56 -0.43 12.38
CA HIS A 179 8.76 -0.42 10.94
C HIS A 179 8.11 0.84 10.36
N VAL A 180 8.95 1.68 9.76
CA VAL A 180 8.50 2.87 9.02
C VAL A 180 8.50 2.50 7.55
N PRO A 181 7.35 2.45 6.89
CA PRO A 181 7.30 2.16 5.45
C PRO A 181 7.91 3.32 4.67
N GLU A 182 8.61 3.01 3.60
CA GLU A 182 9.18 4.05 2.73
C GLU A 182 8.08 4.74 1.94
N ARG A 183 7.44 4.05 1.03
CA ARG A 183 6.38 4.60 0.17
C ARG A 183 5.05 3.85 0.28
N SER A 184 5.09 2.54 0.44
CA SER A 184 3.90 1.71 0.61
C SER A 184 3.47 1.64 2.06
N ASN A 185 2.15 1.60 2.32
CA ASN A 185 1.58 1.54 3.66
C ASN A 185 2.01 2.74 4.52
N VAL A 186 1.25 3.77 4.45
CA VAL A 186 1.54 5.14 4.94
C VAL A 186 1.63 5.32 6.46
N SER A 187 1.43 4.29 7.26
CA SER A 187 1.47 4.34 8.72
C SER A 187 2.64 3.55 9.30
N PRO A 188 3.14 3.92 10.48
CA PRO A 188 4.10 3.09 11.20
C PRO A 188 3.46 1.76 11.59
N VAL A 189 4.27 0.70 11.69
CA VAL A 189 3.85 -0.60 12.24
C VAL A 189 4.72 -0.92 13.45
N MET A 190 4.10 -1.26 14.56
CA MET A 190 4.80 -1.73 15.75
C MET A 190 4.77 -3.26 15.79
N HIS A 191 5.94 -3.87 15.92
CA HIS A 191 6.08 -5.28 16.28
C HIS A 191 6.30 -5.38 17.78
N VAL A 192 5.57 -6.32 18.40
CA VAL A 192 5.72 -6.68 19.80
C VAL A 192 6.12 -8.15 19.83
N ASP A 193 7.34 -8.42 20.22
CA ASP A 193 7.96 -9.74 20.25
C ASP A 193 8.20 -10.20 21.70
N TRP A 194 8.13 -11.50 21.94
CA TRP A 194 8.39 -12.09 23.25
C TRP A 194 8.89 -13.54 23.16
N ASP A 195 9.46 -14.00 24.26
CA ASP A 195 9.77 -15.41 24.46
C ASP A 195 8.51 -16.16 24.95
N ALA A 196 7.97 -17.01 24.10
CA ALA A 196 6.73 -17.74 24.37
C ALA A 196 6.84 -18.69 25.58
N GLU A 197 8.04 -19.21 25.90
CA GLU A 197 8.25 -20.05 27.08
C GLU A 197 8.16 -19.24 28.39
N LYS A 198 8.57 -17.97 28.36
CA LYS A 198 8.51 -17.08 29.53
C LYS A 198 7.13 -16.47 29.73
N VAL A 199 6.50 -16.01 28.67
CA VAL A 199 5.14 -15.44 28.71
C VAL A 199 4.07 -16.51 28.88
N GLY A 200 4.30 -17.73 28.37
CA GLY A 200 3.37 -18.85 28.44
C GLY A 200 2.35 -18.89 27.29
N HIS A 201 2.46 -17.99 26.33
CA HIS A 201 1.58 -17.92 25.16
C HIS A 201 2.38 -17.73 23.86
N THR A 202 2.02 -18.47 22.84
CA THR A 202 2.51 -18.27 21.46
C THR A 202 1.85 -17.04 20.82
N SER A 203 2.46 -16.51 19.76
CA SER A 203 1.90 -15.39 18.99
C SER A 203 0.51 -15.71 18.41
N ALA A 204 0.29 -16.96 17.97
CA ALA A 204 -0.99 -17.40 17.44
C ALA A 204 -2.08 -17.44 18.52
N GLU A 205 -1.76 -17.90 19.73
CA GLU A 205 -2.69 -17.92 20.87
C GLU A 205 -3.08 -16.51 21.30
N VAL A 206 -2.11 -15.59 21.38
CA VAL A 206 -2.39 -14.17 21.68
C VAL A 206 -3.27 -13.53 20.62
N ALA A 207 -2.97 -13.75 19.33
CA ALA A 207 -3.79 -13.22 18.24
C ALA A 207 -5.22 -13.80 18.28
N ALA A 208 -5.38 -15.09 18.54
CA ALA A 208 -6.69 -15.72 18.71
C ALA A 208 -7.45 -15.14 19.91
N ALA A 209 -6.81 -14.99 21.07
CA ALA A 209 -7.44 -14.43 22.27
C ALA A 209 -7.87 -12.96 22.09
N LEU A 210 -7.12 -12.18 21.30
CA LEU A 210 -7.51 -10.82 20.91
C LEU A 210 -8.72 -10.85 19.96
N SER A 211 -8.70 -11.71 18.95
CA SER A 211 -9.76 -11.80 17.93
C SER A 211 -11.07 -12.40 18.48
N GLU A 212 -11.00 -13.31 19.45
CA GLU A 212 -12.16 -13.94 20.09
C GLU A 212 -12.68 -13.15 21.31
N GLY A 213 -11.98 -12.08 21.70
CA GLY A 213 -12.31 -11.25 22.87
C GLY A 213 -13.43 -10.25 22.63
N GLU A 214 -13.83 -9.56 23.71
CA GLU A 214 -14.75 -8.42 23.68
C GLU A 214 -14.06 -7.20 24.32
N PRO A 215 -13.77 -6.14 23.57
CA PRO A 215 -14.00 -6.00 22.12
C PRO A 215 -13.10 -6.94 21.31
N ARG A 216 -13.55 -7.27 20.10
CA ARG A 216 -12.77 -8.04 19.13
C ARG A 216 -11.63 -7.17 18.56
N ILE A 217 -10.40 -7.68 18.65
CA ILE A 217 -9.19 -6.96 18.21
C ILE A 217 -8.45 -7.84 17.19
N GLU A 218 -8.36 -7.38 15.96
CA GLU A 218 -7.62 -8.07 14.90
C GLU A 218 -6.19 -7.55 14.81
N VAL A 219 -5.22 -8.47 14.84
CA VAL A 219 -3.79 -8.19 14.71
C VAL A 219 -3.14 -9.14 13.71
N PHE A 220 -2.04 -8.71 13.12
CA PHE A 220 -1.18 -9.64 12.39
C PHE A 220 -0.24 -10.32 13.38
N HIS A 221 -0.09 -11.65 13.26
CA HIS A 221 0.90 -12.39 14.05
C HIS A 221 2.01 -12.94 13.15
N HIS A 222 3.18 -13.08 13.71
CA HIS A 222 4.37 -13.66 13.10
C HIS A 222 5.03 -14.65 14.08
N ALA A 223 6.16 -15.23 13.73
CA ALA A 223 6.75 -16.33 14.49
C ALA A 223 7.02 -16.02 15.98
N THR A 224 7.35 -14.77 16.31
CA THR A 224 7.80 -14.34 17.63
C THR A 224 6.87 -13.36 18.33
N GLY A 225 5.79 -12.91 17.66
CA GLY A 225 4.92 -11.88 18.25
C GLY A 225 3.76 -11.44 17.38
N VAL A 226 3.24 -10.26 17.68
CA VAL A 226 2.13 -9.64 16.96
C VAL A 226 2.51 -8.24 16.45
N SER A 227 1.79 -7.77 15.45
CA SER A 227 2.02 -6.46 14.84
C SER A 227 0.78 -5.60 14.92
N PHE A 228 0.96 -4.36 15.34
CA PHE A 228 -0.09 -3.33 15.39
C PHE A 228 0.12 -2.32 14.28
N ASN A 229 -0.93 -2.09 13.49
CA ASN A 229 -0.98 -1.05 12.48
C ASN A 229 -2.08 -0.05 12.87
N PRO A 230 -1.74 1.20 13.20
CA PRO A 230 -2.71 2.18 13.71
C PRO A 230 -3.57 2.83 12.62
N TYR A 231 -3.35 2.50 11.34
CA TYR A 231 -3.99 3.16 10.20
C TYR A 231 -5.52 3.16 10.26
N MET A 232 -6.12 2.07 10.74
CA MET A 232 -7.58 1.92 10.86
C MET A 232 -8.09 2.15 12.29
N MET A 233 -7.22 2.49 13.24
CA MET A 233 -7.64 2.77 14.61
C MET A 233 -8.37 4.11 14.69
N GLU A 234 -9.49 4.12 15.39
CA GLU A 234 -10.25 5.32 15.73
C GLU A 234 -9.80 5.92 17.09
N GLU A 235 -10.39 7.04 17.47
CA GLU A 235 -10.12 7.67 18.77
C GLU A 235 -10.59 6.75 19.90
N GLY A 236 -9.69 6.42 20.81
CA GLY A 236 -9.94 5.55 21.96
C GLY A 236 -9.61 4.07 21.76
N ASP A 237 -9.37 3.61 20.54
CA ASP A 237 -9.04 2.20 20.28
C ASP A 237 -7.75 1.76 20.98
N ASP A 238 -6.75 2.62 21.04
CA ASP A 238 -5.51 2.39 21.78
C ASP A 238 -5.78 2.09 23.26
N SER A 239 -6.74 2.76 23.86
CA SER A 239 -7.14 2.57 25.26
C SER A 239 -7.93 1.26 25.49
N LEU A 240 -8.49 0.67 24.46
CA LEU A 240 -9.11 -0.65 24.48
C LEU A 240 -8.09 -1.77 24.24
N VAL A 241 -7.20 -1.57 23.27
CA VAL A 241 -6.17 -2.55 22.89
C VAL A 241 -5.14 -2.75 24.00
N ALA A 242 -4.64 -1.67 24.59
CA ALA A 242 -3.56 -1.69 25.56
C ALA A 242 -3.83 -2.57 26.79
N PRO A 243 -4.94 -2.39 27.55
CA PRO A 243 -5.24 -3.22 28.70
C PRO A 243 -5.55 -4.68 28.31
N ARG A 244 -6.18 -4.90 27.16
CA ARG A 244 -6.50 -6.25 26.71
C ARG A 244 -5.26 -7.04 26.33
N LEU A 245 -4.31 -6.44 25.63
CA LEU A 245 -3.02 -7.07 25.33
C LEU A 245 -2.28 -7.42 26.62
N ARG A 246 -2.22 -6.49 27.58
CA ARG A 246 -1.59 -6.73 28.88
C ARG A 246 -2.22 -7.88 29.64
N GLU A 247 -3.55 -7.93 29.72
CA GLU A 247 -4.29 -9.00 30.38
C GLU A 247 -3.87 -10.36 29.82
N ILE A 248 -3.87 -10.52 28.49
CA ILE A 248 -3.52 -11.78 27.83
C ILE A 248 -2.06 -12.17 28.11
N LEU A 249 -1.12 -11.22 27.97
CA LEU A 249 0.31 -11.50 28.16
C LEU A 249 0.71 -11.76 29.62
N THR A 250 -0.12 -11.39 30.60
CA THR A 250 0.16 -11.55 32.03
C THR A 250 -0.67 -12.67 32.69
N THR A 251 -1.67 -13.21 32.00
CA THR A 251 -2.49 -14.34 32.50
C THR A 251 -1.80 -15.65 32.11
N ARG A 252 -1.55 -16.51 33.11
CA ARG A 252 -0.96 -17.85 32.89
C ARG A 252 -2.04 -18.92 32.84
#